data_f4ebd2125288d8d1559c61e4bda5e86e
#
_entry.id   f4ebd2125288d8d1559c61e4bda5e86e
#
_cell.length_a   1.000
_cell.length_b   1.000
_cell.length_c   1.000
_cell.angle_alpha   90.00
_cell.angle_beta   90.00
_cell.angle_gamma   90.00
#
_symmetry.space_group_name_H-M   'P 1'
#
loop_
_entity.id
_entity.type
_entity.pdbx_description
1 polymer ?
#
loop_
_entity_poly.entity_id
_entity_poly.type
_entity_poly.pdbx_seq_one_letter_code
_entity_poly.pdbx_strand_id
1 'polypeptide(L)'
;MIRNPALAAALALGLAAGAAPASAHHAFSMYDNAVYTKITGTVKTYKWANPHTMIDFVVKGPDGALQTWTAECSPINMIGRRGWTAESLKPGDKVDFVLHPNKSGERYGLLVSATRADGVVLKDKD
;
A
#
# COMPACT_ATOMS: atom_id res chain seq x y z
N MET A 1 -9.68 58.71 10.88
CA MET A 1 -9.47 57.28 10.49
C MET A 1 -10.62 56.46 11.01
N ILE A 2 -11.49 56.00 10.13
CA ILE A 2 -12.60 55.11 10.48
C ILE A 2 -12.06 53.68 10.32
N ARG A 3 -11.77 53.03 11.42
CA ARG A 3 -11.43 51.60 11.43
C ARG A 3 -12.74 50.83 11.44
N ASN A 4 -13.10 50.28 10.30
CA ASN A 4 -14.33 49.51 10.14
C ASN A 4 -14.11 48.06 10.67
N PRO A 5 -14.66 47.70 11.83
CA PRO A 5 -14.44 46.39 12.45
C PRO A 5 -15.10 45.24 11.63
N ALA A 6 -16.00 45.58 10.72
CA ALA A 6 -16.69 44.62 9.89
C ALA A 6 -15.77 43.97 8.82
N LEU A 7 -14.70 44.67 8.39
CA LEU A 7 -13.76 44.11 7.41
C LEU A 7 -12.79 43.12 8.03
N ALA A 8 -12.47 43.27 9.31
CA ALA A 8 -11.59 42.33 10.02
C ALA A 8 -12.29 40.98 10.33
N ALA A 9 -13.61 41.01 10.55
CA ALA A 9 -14.40 39.80 10.81
C ALA A 9 -14.58 38.95 9.54
N ALA A 10 -14.65 39.58 8.37
CA ALA A 10 -14.82 38.85 7.10
C ALA A 10 -13.55 38.08 6.67
N LEU A 11 -12.34 38.59 7.03
CA LEU A 11 -11.08 37.92 6.74
C LEU A 11 -10.81 36.71 7.67
N ALA A 12 -11.32 36.74 8.91
CA ALA A 12 -11.14 35.66 9.87
C ALA A 12 -12.02 34.42 9.57
N LEU A 13 -13.18 34.59 8.93
CA LEU A 13 -14.05 33.48 8.54
C LEU A 13 -13.57 32.75 7.25
N GLY A 14 -12.76 33.37 6.45
CA GLY A 14 -12.26 32.80 5.19
C GLY A 14 -11.14 31.76 5.35
N LEU A 15 -10.43 31.75 6.48
CA LEU A 15 -9.33 30.83 6.73
C LEU A 15 -9.73 29.51 7.42
N ALA A 16 -10.95 29.37 7.90
CA ALA A 16 -11.41 28.20 8.61
C ALA A 16 -12.01 27.10 7.70
N ALA A 17 -12.14 27.36 6.40
CA ALA A 17 -12.79 26.44 5.45
C ALA A 17 -11.84 25.51 4.68
N GLY A 18 -10.54 25.47 5.05
CA GLY A 18 -9.50 24.82 4.22
C GLY A 18 -8.89 23.54 4.74
N ALA A 19 -9.33 23.00 5.87
CA ALA A 19 -8.80 21.71 6.37
C ALA A 19 -9.87 20.62 6.29
N ALA A 20 -10.25 20.25 5.07
CA ALA A 20 -10.86 18.93 4.89
C ALA A 20 -9.80 17.88 5.24
N PRO A 21 -10.06 16.97 6.18
CA PRO A 21 -9.14 15.85 6.40
C PRO A 21 -9.04 15.08 5.08
N ALA A 22 -7.84 15.09 4.49
CA ALA A 22 -7.56 14.23 3.33
C ALA A 22 -7.84 12.80 3.78
N SER A 23 -8.90 12.22 3.26
CA SER A 23 -9.48 10.98 3.71
C SER A 23 -8.52 9.83 3.39
N ALA A 24 -7.73 9.41 4.36
CA ALA A 24 -6.97 8.16 4.32
C ALA A 24 -7.89 6.91 4.23
N HIS A 25 -9.18 7.07 4.46
CA HIS A 25 -10.18 5.99 4.40
C HIS A 25 -10.50 5.49 2.98
N HIS A 26 -10.20 6.27 1.93
CA HIS A 26 -10.46 5.83 0.55
C HIS A 26 -9.44 4.80 0.04
N ALA A 27 -8.24 4.72 0.62
CA ALA A 27 -7.19 3.81 0.14
C ALA A 27 -7.57 2.32 0.29
N PHE A 28 -8.25 1.93 1.36
CA PHE A 28 -8.60 0.52 1.62
C PHE A 28 -9.90 0.07 0.94
N SER A 29 -10.78 0.99 0.55
CA SER A 29 -12.04 0.66 -0.13
C SER A 29 -11.84 0.17 -1.57
N MET A 30 -10.68 0.39 -2.15
CA MET A 30 -10.33 -0.08 -3.49
C MET A 30 -10.02 -1.58 -3.55
N TYR A 31 -9.78 -2.23 -2.40
CA TYR A 31 -9.47 -3.66 -2.33
C TYR A 31 -10.71 -4.49 -1.99
N ASP A 32 -10.76 -5.70 -2.55
CA ASP A 32 -11.78 -6.69 -2.19
C ASP A 32 -11.27 -7.55 -1.03
N ASN A 33 -11.55 -7.11 0.19
CA ASN A 33 -11.07 -7.77 1.39
C ASN A 33 -11.73 -9.15 1.66
N ALA A 34 -12.76 -9.51 0.91
CA ALA A 34 -13.38 -10.83 0.98
C ALA A 34 -12.67 -11.87 0.10
N VAL A 35 -11.83 -11.41 -0.83
CA VAL A 35 -11.13 -12.27 -1.79
C VAL A 35 -9.65 -12.37 -1.43
N TYR A 36 -9.12 -13.58 -1.50
CA TYR A 36 -7.70 -13.88 -1.35
C TYR A 36 -7.16 -14.43 -2.67
N THR A 37 -6.20 -13.74 -3.26
CA THR A 37 -5.53 -14.16 -4.49
C THR A 37 -4.12 -14.61 -4.16
N LYS A 38 -3.76 -15.83 -4.58
CA LYS A 38 -2.40 -16.36 -4.43
C LYS A 38 -1.65 -16.20 -5.75
N ILE A 39 -0.49 -15.58 -5.68
CA ILE A 39 0.35 -15.32 -6.85
C ILE A 39 1.80 -15.62 -6.51
N THR A 40 2.45 -16.48 -7.29
CA THR A 40 3.90 -16.70 -7.21
C THR A 40 4.60 -15.74 -8.17
N GLY A 41 5.55 -14.98 -7.67
CA GLY A 41 6.31 -14.04 -8.47
C GLY A 41 7.75 -13.87 -8.02
N THR A 42 8.51 -13.15 -8.82
CA THR A 42 9.90 -12.78 -8.52
C THR A 42 9.95 -11.31 -8.15
N VAL A 43 10.51 -10.99 -6.99
CA VAL A 43 10.65 -9.61 -6.50
C VAL A 43 11.49 -8.81 -7.49
N LYS A 44 10.98 -7.66 -7.92
CA LYS A 44 11.66 -6.68 -8.76
C LYS A 44 12.20 -5.55 -7.89
N THR A 45 11.34 -4.97 -7.03
CA THR A 45 11.71 -3.94 -6.06
C THR A 45 11.04 -4.20 -4.72
N TYR A 46 11.75 -3.91 -3.65
CA TYR A 46 11.23 -3.91 -2.30
C TYR A 46 11.54 -2.55 -1.67
N LYS A 47 10.52 -1.72 -1.55
CA LYS A 47 10.64 -0.37 -1.00
C LYS A 47 10.19 -0.36 0.45
N TRP A 48 11.14 -0.48 1.36
CA TRP A 48 10.95 -0.36 2.81
C TRP A 48 10.85 1.12 3.18
N ALA A 49 9.62 1.67 3.23
CA ALA A 49 9.39 3.10 3.43
C ALA A 49 7.98 3.37 4.00
N ASN A 50 7.82 4.58 4.54
CA ASN A 50 6.53 5.17 4.85
C ASN A 50 6.05 6.04 3.66
N PRO A 51 4.74 6.26 3.47
CA PRO A 51 3.63 5.80 4.32
C PRO A 51 3.30 4.32 4.19
N HIS A 52 3.74 3.65 3.12
CA HIS A 52 3.51 2.23 2.87
C HIS A 52 4.76 1.58 2.31
N THR A 53 5.07 0.39 2.80
CA THR A 53 6.02 -0.50 2.14
C THR A 53 5.39 -1.04 0.86
N MET A 54 6.15 -1.06 -0.23
CA MET A 54 5.68 -1.48 -1.54
C MET A 54 6.57 -2.58 -2.09
N ILE A 55 5.96 -3.58 -2.73
CA ILE A 55 6.68 -4.67 -3.38
C ILE A 55 6.20 -4.76 -4.82
N ASP A 56 7.10 -4.51 -5.77
CA ASP A 56 6.86 -4.85 -7.16
C ASP A 56 7.44 -6.23 -7.45
N PHE A 57 6.68 -7.07 -8.10
CA PHE A 57 7.12 -8.41 -8.48
C PHE A 57 6.61 -8.79 -9.87
N VAL A 58 7.32 -9.69 -10.51
CA VAL A 58 7.08 -10.11 -11.89
C VAL A 58 6.45 -11.49 -11.88
N VAL A 59 5.38 -11.64 -12.65
CA VAL A 59 4.64 -12.89 -12.81
C VAL A 59 4.60 -13.25 -14.29
N LYS A 60 4.75 -14.53 -14.61
CA LYS A 60 4.56 -15.02 -15.96
C LYS A 60 3.06 -15.18 -16.23
N GLY A 61 2.54 -14.41 -17.19
CA GLY A 61 1.14 -14.48 -17.60
C GLY A 61 0.81 -15.75 -18.40
N PRO A 62 -0.49 -15.98 -18.70
CA PRO A 62 -0.95 -17.16 -19.44
C PRO A 62 -0.35 -17.29 -20.85
N ASP A 63 -0.04 -16.15 -21.47
CA ASP A 63 0.61 -16.06 -22.79
C ASP A 63 2.14 -16.18 -22.74
N GLY A 64 2.72 -16.35 -21.54
CA GLY A 64 4.15 -16.38 -21.30
C GLY A 64 4.81 -15.02 -21.18
N ALA A 65 4.09 -13.91 -21.41
CA ALA A 65 4.60 -12.56 -21.20
C ALA A 65 4.72 -12.25 -19.71
N LEU A 66 5.75 -11.47 -19.35
CA LEU A 66 5.94 -11.02 -17.96
C LEU A 66 4.98 -9.88 -17.65
N GLN A 67 4.35 -9.97 -16.49
CA GLN A 67 3.44 -8.98 -15.94
C GLN A 67 3.99 -8.48 -14.61
N THR A 68 4.00 -7.16 -14.42
CA THR A 68 4.37 -6.57 -13.13
C THR A 68 3.13 -6.41 -12.27
N TRP A 69 3.23 -6.90 -11.04
CA TRP A 69 2.26 -6.72 -9.97
C TRP A 69 2.85 -5.85 -8.87
N THR A 70 2.01 -5.11 -8.17
CA THR A 70 2.40 -4.33 -7.01
C THR A 70 1.59 -4.77 -5.79
N ALA A 71 2.28 -5.10 -4.70
CA ALA A 71 1.68 -5.33 -3.40
C ALA A 71 1.89 -4.11 -2.50
N GLU A 72 0.80 -3.55 -2.01
CA GLU A 72 0.82 -2.51 -0.97
C GLU A 72 0.83 -3.17 0.40
N CYS A 73 1.78 -2.78 1.23
CA CYS A 73 1.93 -3.28 2.59
C CYS A 73 1.61 -2.19 3.60
N SER A 74 1.48 -2.57 4.86
CA SER A 74 1.35 -1.63 5.96
C SER A 74 2.63 -0.79 6.13
N PRO A 75 2.54 0.35 6.86
CA PRO A 75 3.69 1.17 7.20
C PRO A 75 4.77 0.38 7.96
N ILE A 76 6.03 0.81 7.84
CA ILE A 76 7.18 0.10 8.43
C ILE A 76 7.07 -0.10 9.94
N ASN A 77 6.48 0.84 10.67
CA ASN A 77 6.27 0.73 12.11
C ASN A 77 5.25 -0.37 12.49
N MET A 78 4.34 -0.71 11.59
CA MET A 78 3.36 -1.78 11.82
C MET A 78 3.94 -3.15 11.45
N ILE A 79 4.44 -3.30 10.23
CA ILE A 79 4.96 -4.59 9.78
C ILE A 79 6.29 -4.95 10.43
N GLY A 80 7.08 -3.97 10.87
CA GLY A 80 8.29 -4.20 11.65
C GLY A 80 8.02 -4.95 12.96
N ARG A 81 6.88 -4.68 13.62
CA ARG A 81 6.43 -5.42 14.81
C ARG A 81 6.04 -6.86 14.51
N ARG A 82 5.78 -7.19 13.25
CA ARG A 82 5.44 -8.53 12.77
C ARG A 82 6.66 -9.29 12.20
N GLY A 83 7.86 -8.74 12.41
CA GLY A 83 9.12 -9.36 12.04
C GLY A 83 9.68 -8.98 10.68
N TRP A 84 9.04 -8.05 9.97
CA TRP A 84 9.59 -7.52 8.72
C TRP A 84 10.76 -6.58 8.99
N THR A 85 11.75 -6.59 8.11
CA THR A 85 12.89 -5.67 8.10
C THR A 85 13.15 -5.17 6.67
N ALA A 86 14.05 -4.21 6.52
CA ALA A 86 14.50 -3.75 5.21
C ALA A 86 15.14 -4.86 4.35
N GLU A 87 15.61 -5.94 4.98
CA GLU A 87 16.27 -7.08 4.35
C GLU A 87 15.35 -8.30 4.18
N SER A 88 14.07 -8.19 4.55
CA SER A 88 13.12 -9.31 4.47
C SER A 88 12.96 -9.87 3.07
N LEU A 89 12.97 -9.01 2.06
CA LEU A 89 12.94 -9.36 0.64
C LEU A 89 14.01 -8.58 -0.12
N LYS A 90 14.46 -9.13 -1.24
CA LYS A 90 15.39 -8.49 -2.16
C LYS A 90 15.05 -8.83 -3.61
N PRO A 91 15.46 -7.96 -4.56
CA PRO A 91 15.30 -8.26 -5.98
C PRO A 91 15.84 -9.65 -6.33
N GLY A 92 15.05 -10.40 -7.11
CA GLY A 92 15.37 -11.77 -7.49
C GLY A 92 14.78 -12.85 -6.59
N ASP A 93 14.27 -12.52 -5.42
CA ASP A 93 13.61 -13.48 -4.53
C ASP A 93 12.33 -14.02 -5.16
N LYS A 94 12.17 -15.34 -5.16
CA LYS A 94 10.92 -16.00 -5.55
C LYS A 94 10.03 -16.12 -4.32
N VAL A 95 8.81 -15.60 -4.42
CA VAL A 95 7.90 -15.44 -3.28
C VAL A 95 6.49 -15.81 -3.68
N ASP A 96 5.80 -16.51 -2.77
CA ASP A 96 4.36 -16.76 -2.86
C ASP A 96 3.61 -15.67 -2.10
N PHE A 97 2.91 -14.83 -2.84
CA PHE A 97 2.13 -13.73 -2.29
C PHE A 97 0.67 -14.14 -2.09
N VAL A 98 0.08 -13.70 -1.00
CA VAL A 98 -1.38 -13.69 -0.79
C VAL A 98 -1.81 -12.24 -0.71
N LEU A 99 -2.74 -11.84 -1.57
CA LEU A 99 -3.21 -10.46 -1.71
C LEU A 99 -4.72 -10.39 -1.65
N HIS A 100 -5.25 -9.27 -1.15
CA HIS A 100 -6.59 -8.81 -1.48
C HIS A 100 -6.51 -8.04 -2.81
N PRO A 101 -7.19 -8.49 -3.86
CA PRO A 101 -7.06 -7.87 -5.17
C PRO A 101 -7.74 -6.50 -5.23
N ASN A 102 -7.28 -5.64 -6.15
CA ASN A 102 -7.96 -4.41 -6.48
C ASN A 102 -9.28 -4.71 -7.19
N LYS A 103 -10.37 -4.06 -6.78
CA LYS A 103 -11.70 -4.19 -7.38
C LYS A 103 -11.75 -3.76 -8.84
N SER A 104 -10.82 -2.90 -9.27
CA SER A 104 -10.71 -2.47 -10.67
C SER A 104 -10.17 -3.55 -11.61
N GLY A 105 -9.60 -4.63 -11.07
CA GLY A 105 -8.91 -5.66 -11.86
C GLY A 105 -7.47 -5.29 -12.25
N GLU A 106 -6.95 -4.16 -11.80
CA GLU A 106 -5.55 -3.80 -11.98
C GLU A 106 -4.64 -4.78 -11.22
N ARG A 107 -3.40 -4.96 -11.73
CA ARG A 107 -2.38 -5.80 -11.11
C ARG A 107 -1.76 -5.12 -9.87
N TYR A 108 -2.61 -4.92 -8.90
CA TYR A 108 -2.32 -4.22 -7.66
C TYR A 108 -3.15 -4.84 -6.54
N GLY A 109 -2.54 -5.13 -5.40
CA GLY A 109 -3.25 -5.74 -4.29
C GLY A 109 -2.72 -5.32 -2.93
N LEU A 110 -3.55 -5.48 -1.91
CA LEU A 110 -3.17 -5.28 -0.52
C LEU A 110 -2.55 -6.58 0.01
N LEU A 111 -1.33 -6.50 0.52
CA LEU A 111 -0.62 -7.68 0.99
C LEU A 111 -1.28 -8.27 2.24
N VAL A 112 -1.50 -9.57 2.22
CA VAL A 112 -1.86 -10.39 3.38
C VAL A 112 -0.63 -11.08 3.94
N SER A 113 0.08 -11.82 3.07
CA SER A 113 1.31 -12.51 3.45
C SER A 113 2.23 -12.73 2.25
N ALA A 114 3.51 -12.92 2.54
CA ALA A 114 4.53 -13.31 1.60
C ALA A 114 5.31 -14.50 2.16
N THR A 115 5.36 -15.60 1.42
CA THR A 115 6.13 -16.79 1.79
C THR A 115 7.38 -16.87 0.92
N ARG A 116 8.54 -16.79 1.55
CA ARG A 116 9.84 -16.88 0.88
C ARG A 116 10.15 -18.31 0.46
N ALA A 117 11.11 -18.47 -0.44
CA ALA A 117 11.57 -19.78 -0.90
C ALA A 117 12.17 -20.66 0.23
N ASP A 118 12.70 -20.04 1.30
CA ASP A 118 13.19 -20.74 2.50
C ASP A 118 12.06 -21.19 3.46
N GLY A 119 10.80 -20.94 3.11
CA GLY A 119 9.63 -21.31 3.92
C GLY A 119 9.22 -20.29 4.98
N VAL A 120 9.96 -19.20 5.15
CA VAL A 120 9.59 -18.14 6.08
C VAL A 120 8.34 -17.42 5.60
N VAL A 121 7.32 -17.35 6.45
CA VAL A 121 6.07 -16.65 6.19
C VAL A 121 6.12 -15.29 6.86
N LEU A 122 6.01 -14.24 6.05
CA LEU A 122 5.95 -12.85 6.48
C LEU A 122 4.49 -12.38 6.36
N LYS A 123 3.85 -12.12 7.49
CA LYS A 123 2.45 -11.67 7.55
C LYS A 123 2.36 -10.16 7.64
N ASP A 124 1.41 -9.57 6.90
CA ASP A 124 1.02 -8.16 7.03
C ASP A 124 -0.40 -8.03 7.60
N LYS A 125 -1.31 -8.90 7.20
CA LYS A 125 -2.69 -8.96 7.69
C LYS A 125 -2.98 -10.32 8.33
N ASP A 126 -4.03 -10.37 9.11
CA ASP A 126 -4.55 -11.61 9.70
C ASP A 126 -5.54 -12.28 8.74
#